data_ec5745d3c3c755bd9d8ea08752204e84
#
_entry.id   ec5745d3c3c755bd9d8ea08752204e84
#
_cell.length_a   1.000
_cell.length_b   1.000
_cell.length_c   1.000
_cell.angle_alpha   90.00
_cell.angle_beta   90.00
_cell.angle_gamma   90.00
#
_symmetry.space_group_name_H-M   'P 1'
#
loop_
_entity.id
_entity.type
_entity.pdbx_description
1 polymer ?
#
loop_
_entity_poly.entity_id
_entity_poly.type
_entity_poly.pdbx_seq_one_letter_code
_entity_poly.pdbx_strand_id
1 'polypeptide(L)'
;MAEGLQLANGRRWENNHISPSKLDLWSKCSAAFWFRYVMRIRKPGKVWLPQGTAVHAGVEHLLNDLSAGIQRDKEYYELMAEVAWDEQVERSNGIVYDKKGNPMNSIQVDSAIEEAKYWFNGFYDAMQNGGTIEGFDPRDVTETEVDAIREVDWGPEGGPETYIRGYIDWVVDTSGPIAKLADLKTSNPNRRWGWSDKKADAQLQATAYGYLAGKPTDFDYIIIPKEEIFTASGVRKNNPTPVRPYRAKTRRTAVHYKAFINRLRAFVRDTDLHNNYADFKPWPNQKPTNYGWCDQLCDYKEECQAHFGG
;
A
#
# COMPACT_ATOMS: atom_id res chain seq x y z
N MET A 1 22.70 2.05 4.39
CA MET A 1 21.76 3.13 3.98
C MET A 1 21.54 3.02 2.49
N ALA A 2 20.29 3.10 2.06
CA ALA A 2 19.92 3.00 0.64
C ALA A 2 20.58 4.13 -0.16
N GLU A 3 21.63 3.82 -0.92
CA GLU A 3 22.34 4.77 -1.76
C GLU A 3 21.40 5.34 -2.84
N GLY A 4 21.32 6.65 -2.93
CA GLY A 4 20.52 7.36 -3.93
C GLY A 4 19.09 7.67 -3.52
N LEU A 5 18.60 7.16 -2.38
CA LEU A 5 17.34 7.60 -1.78
C LEU A 5 17.56 8.79 -0.86
N GLN A 6 16.78 9.85 -1.07
CA GLN A 6 16.72 10.96 -0.15
C GLN A 6 15.71 10.66 0.94
N LEU A 7 16.17 10.52 2.20
CA LEU A 7 15.29 10.26 3.33
C LEU A 7 14.57 11.53 3.79
N ALA A 8 13.33 11.39 4.23
CA ALA A 8 12.52 12.50 4.71
C ALA A 8 12.96 13.02 6.08
N ASN A 9 13.78 12.28 6.84
CA ASN A 9 14.38 12.66 8.13
C ASN A 9 13.39 13.28 9.12
N GLY A 10 12.17 12.79 9.18
CA GLY A 10 11.15 13.27 10.12
C GLY A 10 10.67 14.71 9.91
N ARG A 11 11.11 15.43 8.88
CA ARG A 11 10.59 16.75 8.55
C ARG A 11 9.10 16.67 8.20
N ARG A 12 8.29 17.52 8.82
CA ARG A 12 6.90 17.73 8.39
C ARG A 12 6.93 18.54 7.09
N TRP A 13 6.74 17.85 5.98
CA TRP A 13 6.53 18.46 4.67
C TRP A 13 5.04 18.79 4.54
N GLU A 14 4.64 19.84 5.26
CA GLU A 14 3.23 20.26 5.23
C GLU A 14 2.93 20.85 3.86
N ASN A 15 1.83 20.38 3.29
CA ASN A 15 1.15 20.87 2.09
C ASN A 15 1.82 20.65 0.70
N ASN A 16 3.14 20.66 0.57
CA ASN A 16 3.80 20.62 -0.75
C ASN A 16 4.25 19.20 -1.19
N HIS A 17 3.89 18.14 -0.46
CA HIS A 17 4.24 16.79 -0.88
C HIS A 17 3.04 16.03 -1.44
N ILE A 18 3.34 15.23 -2.46
CA ILE A 18 2.40 14.32 -3.08
C ILE A 18 2.82 12.89 -2.72
N SER A 19 1.90 12.11 -2.12
CA SER A 19 2.13 10.68 -1.94
C SER A 19 1.51 9.87 -3.09
N PRO A 20 2.01 8.65 -3.36
CA PRO A 20 1.41 7.76 -4.35
C PRO A 20 -0.09 7.55 -4.13
N SER A 21 -0.52 7.42 -2.86
CA SER A 21 -1.95 7.25 -2.51
C SER A 21 -2.80 8.49 -2.78
N LYS A 22 -2.26 9.70 -2.55
CA LYS A 22 -2.96 10.95 -2.92
C LYS A 22 -3.21 11.02 -4.42
N LEU A 23 -2.17 10.76 -5.20
CA LEU A 23 -2.23 10.83 -6.66
C LEU A 23 -3.10 9.72 -7.25
N ASP A 24 -3.05 8.52 -6.68
CA ASP A 24 -3.89 7.40 -7.11
C ASP A 24 -5.38 7.68 -6.84
N LEU A 25 -5.72 8.19 -5.66
CA LEU A 25 -7.11 8.52 -5.32
C LEU A 25 -7.65 9.65 -6.20
N TRP A 26 -6.87 10.73 -6.42
CA TRP A 26 -7.26 11.80 -7.34
C TRP A 26 -7.47 11.28 -8.76
N SER A 27 -6.59 10.41 -9.25
CA SER A 27 -6.69 9.81 -10.58
C SER A 27 -7.93 8.93 -10.74
N LYS A 28 -8.41 8.32 -9.67
CA LYS A 28 -9.63 7.51 -9.63
C LYS A 28 -10.88 8.39 -9.53
N CYS A 29 -10.86 9.37 -8.64
CA CYS A 29 -11.97 10.27 -8.42
C CYS A 29 -11.52 11.52 -7.64
N SER A 30 -11.57 12.69 -8.29
CA SER A 30 -11.16 13.94 -7.66
C SER A 30 -12.08 14.34 -6.49
N ALA A 31 -13.36 13.98 -6.53
CA ALA A 31 -14.28 14.21 -5.41
C ALA A 31 -13.90 13.36 -4.18
N ALA A 32 -13.56 12.07 -4.36
CA ALA A 32 -13.09 11.23 -3.26
C ALA A 32 -11.78 11.73 -2.66
N PHE A 33 -10.87 12.22 -3.51
CA PHE A 33 -9.65 12.90 -3.07
C PHE A 33 -9.99 14.13 -2.23
N TRP A 34 -10.92 14.98 -2.71
CA TRP A 34 -11.34 16.18 -2.01
C TRP A 34 -11.93 15.88 -0.63
N PHE A 35 -12.86 14.93 -0.53
CA PHE A 35 -13.40 14.51 0.76
C PHE A 35 -12.31 14.05 1.73
N ARG A 36 -11.36 13.25 1.26
CA ARG A 36 -10.34 12.65 2.12
C ARG A 36 -9.26 13.64 2.55
N TYR A 37 -8.72 14.44 1.62
CA TYR A 37 -7.50 15.21 1.84
C TYR A 37 -7.75 16.70 2.05
N VAL A 38 -8.82 17.25 1.48
CA VAL A 38 -9.19 18.66 1.62
C VAL A 38 -10.19 18.83 2.75
N MET A 39 -11.32 18.14 2.68
CA MET A 39 -12.34 18.16 3.75
C MET A 39 -11.95 17.34 4.97
N ARG A 40 -10.91 16.51 4.87
CA ARG A 40 -10.38 15.66 5.95
C ARG A 40 -11.41 14.70 6.55
N ILE A 41 -12.39 14.28 5.77
CA ILE A 41 -13.38 13.29 6.19
C ILE A 41 -12.68 11.92 6.27
N ARG A 42 -12.56 11.41 7.50
CA ARG A 42 -12.00 10.10 7.75
C ARG A 42 -13.11 9.07 7.88
N LYS A 43 -13.08 8.07 7.03
CA LYS A 43 -13.96 6.89 7.17
C LYS A 43 -13.25 5.84 8.01
N PRO A 44 -13.99 5.10 8.84
CA PRO A 44 -13.42 4.01 9.60
C PRO A 44 -12.82 2.95 8.68
N GLY A 45 -11.67 2.43 9.10
CA GLY A 45 -10.99 1.37 8.36
C GLY A 45 -11.78 0.07 8.41
N LYS A 46 -11.97 -0.56 7.26
CA LYS A 46 -12.57 -1.90 7.19
C LYS A 46 -11.54 -2.95 7.61
N VAL A 47 -11.97 -4.13 7.97
CA VAL A 47 -11.17 -5.24 8.53
C VAL A 47 -9.89 -5.56 7.75
N TRP A 48 -9.89 -5.36 6.44
CA TRP A 48 -8.68 -5.61 5.64
C TRP A 48 -7.52 -4.65 5.94
N LEU A 49 -7.79 -3.46 6.52
CA LEU A 49 -6.75 -2.52 6.89
C LEU A 49 -5.94 -3.04 8.10
N PRO A 50 -6.54 -3.33 9.28
CA PRO A 50 -5.77 -3.90 10.38
C PRO A 50 -5.19 -5.29 10.05
N GLN A 51 -5.88 -6.13 9.25
CA GLN A 51 -5.30 -7.39 8.78
C GLN A 51 -4.02 -7.18 7.94
N GLY A 52 -4.06 -6.23 7.00
CA GLY A 52 -2.88 -5.88 6.20
C GLY A 52 -1.75 -5.35 7.07
N THR A 53 -2.04 -4.42 7.99
CA THR A 53 -1.06 -3.85 8.93
C THR A 53 -0.40 -4.93 9.79
N ALA A 54 -1.17 -5.87 10.33
CA ALA A 54 -0.65 -6.98 11.12
C ALA A 54 0.33 -7.85 10.31
N VAL A 55 -0.04 -8.24 9.09
CA VAL A 55 0.84 -9.06 8.23
C VAL A 55 2.12 -8.30 7.89
N HIS A 56 2.03 -7.02 7.52
CA HIS A 56 3.20 -6.19 7.22
C HIS A 56 4.15 -6.11 8.42
N ALA A 57 3.62 -5.85 9.62
CA ALA A 57 4.45 -5.74 10.82
C ALA A 57 5.17 -7.07 11.15
N GLY A 58 4.48 -8.21 11.11
CA GLY A 58 5.11 -9.50 11.32
C GLY A 58 6.24 -9.79 10.33
N VAL A 59 6.01 -9.47 9.04
CA VAL A 59 7.03 -9.65 7.99
C VAL A 59 8.17 -8.66 8.15
N GLU A 60 7.91 -7.41 8.46
CA GLU A 60 8.93 -6.38 8.69
C GLU A 60 9.87 -6.77 9.84
N HIS A 61 9.33 -7.17 10.99
CA HIS A 61 10.12 -7.64 12.11
C HIS A 61 10.99 -8.85 11.75
N LEU A 62 10.43 -9.81 11.00
CA LEU A 62 11.17 -10.97 10.52
C LEU A 62 12.35 -10.55 9.61
N LEU A 63 12.13 -9.66 8.64
CA LEU A 63 13.17 -9.23 7.72
C LEU A 63 14.25 -8.40 8.42
N ASN A 64 13.88 -7.53 9.35
CA ASN A 64 14.83 -6.76 10.15
C ASN A 64 15.72 -7.67 11.01
N ASP A 65 15.15 -8.67 11.65
CA ASP A 65 15.91 -9.64 12.42
C ASP A 65 16.83 -10.48 11.53
N LEU A 66 16.36 -10.94 10.37
CA LEU A 66 17.19 -11.67 9.40
C LEU A 66 18.38 -10.83 8.91
N SER A 67 18.17 -9.56 8.59
CA SER A 67 19.23 -8.64 8.16
C SER A 67 20.26 -8.37 9.27
N ALA A 68 19.80 -8.39 10.53
CA ALA A 68 20.64 -8.23 11.71
C ALA A 68 21.31 -9.56 12.17
N GLY A 69 21.04 -10.69 11.51
CA GLY A 69 21.51 -12.01 11.93
C GLY A 69 20.86 -12.53 13.23
N ILE A 70 19.71 -11.97 13.59
CA ILE A 70 18.94 -12.36 14.78
C ILE A 70 17.96 -13.47 14.37
N GLN A 71 17.88 -14.50 15.20
CA GLN A 71 16.91 -15.58 15.03
C GLN A 71 15.96 -15.61 16.23
N ARG A 72 14.67 -15.52 15.97
CA ARG A 72 13.60 -15.62 16.98
C ARG A 72 12.59 -16.67 16.57
N ASP A 73 11.79 -17.11 17.54
CA ASP A 73 10.70 -18.05 17.31
C ASP A 73 9.59 -17.37 16.50
N LYS A 74 8.83 -18.17 15.77
CA LYS A 74 7.70 -17.70 14.94
C LYS A 74 6.66 -16.93 15.78
N GLU A 75 6.43 -17.40 16.99
CA GLU A 75 5.51 -16.83 17.97
C GLU A 75 5.85 -15.37 18.31
N TYR A 76 7.12 -14.99 18.29
CA TYR A 76 7.51 -13.59 18.46
C TYR A 76 6.98 -12.71 17.32
N TYR A 77 7.08 -13.13 16.08
CA TYR A 77 6.62 -12.37 14.92
C TYR A 77 5.09 -12.33 14.84
N GLU A 78 4.42 -13.41 15.26
CA GLU A 78 2.97 -13.43 15.42
C GLU A 78 2.51 -12.41 16.48
N LEU A 79 3.24 -12.29 17.58
CA LEU A 79 2.98 -11.29 18.61
C LEU A 79 3.16 -9.86 18.06
N MET A 80 4.20 -9.62 17.26
CA MET A 80 4.38 -8.29 16.62
C MET A 80 3.24 -7.96 15.65
N ALA A 81 2.72 -8.95 14.95
CA ALA A 81 1.52 -8.79 14.13
C ALA A 81 0.27 -8.44 14.97
N GLU A 82 0.09 -9.08 16.14
CA GLU A 82 -0.99 -8.77 17.06
C GLU A 82 -0.88 -7.34 17.63
N VAL A 83 0.30 -6.93 18.05
CA VAL A 83 0.54 -5.57 18.55
C VAL A 83 0.17 -4.53 17.48
N ALA A 84 0.58 -4.73 16.25
CA ALA A 84 0.26 -3.82 15.15
C ALA A 84 -1.25 -3.82 14.80
N TRP A 85 -1.91 -4.97 14.94
CA TRP A 85 -3.36 -5.07 14.83
C TRP A 85 -4.06 -4.24 15.91
N ASP A 86 -3.68 -4.41 17.18
CA ASP A 86 -4.28 -3.72 18.31
C ASP A 86 -4.12 -2.19 18.18
N GLU A 87 -2.92 -1.72 17.84
CA GLU A 87 -2.66 -0.30 17.58
C GLU A 87 -3.55 0.25 16.45
N GLN A 88 -3.76 -0.52 15.38
CA GLN A 88 -4.59 -0.09 14.26
C GLN A 88 -6.09 -0.07 14.65
N VAL A 89 -6.52 -0.99 15.49
CA VAL A 89 -7.89 -1.03 16.04
C VAL A 89 -8.11 0.16 16.99
N GLU A 90 -7.16 0.46 17.87
CA GLU A 90 -7.22 1.63 18.76
C GLU A 90 -7.34 2.94 17.97
N ARG A 91 -6.59 3.10 16.88
CA ARG A 91 -6.73 4.27 15.97
C ARG A 91 -8.13 4.41 15.35
N SER A 92 -8.90 3.33 15.36
CA SER A 92 -10.30 3.26 14.91
C SER A 92 -11.29 3.31 16.07
N ASN A 93 -10.88 3.83 17.25
CA ASN A 93 -11.67 3.89 18.48
C ASN A 93 -12.17 2.51 18.96
N GLY A 94 -11.39 1.48 18.75
CA GLY A 94 -11.70 0.10 19.13
C GLY A 94 -12.74 -0.59 18.28
N ILE A 95 -13.17 0.01 17.17
CA ILE A 95 -14.22 -0.55 16.30
C ILE A 95 -13.61 -1.05 15.00
N VAL A 96 -13.81 -2.32 14.69
CA VAL A 96 -13.49 -2.94 13.41
C VAL A 96 -14.76 -3.11 12.59
N TYR A 97 -14.70 -2.76 11.31
CA TYR A 97 -15.85 -2.85 10.40
C TYR A 97 -15.62 -3.97 9.38
N ASP A 98 -16.69 -4.70 9.08
CA ASP A 98 -16.68 -5.74 8.03
C ASP A 98 -16.52 -5.12 6.62
N LYS A 99 -16.50 -5.97 5.60
CA LYS A 99 -16.38 -5.55 4.18
C LYS A 99 -17.55 -4.65 3.73
N LYS A 100 -18.70 -4.72 4.40
CA LYS A 100 -19.91 -3.92 4.09
C LYS A 100 -20.00 -2.64 4.91
N GLY A 101 -19.12 -2.46 5.89
CA GLY A 101 -19.13 -1.30 6.78
C GLY A 101 -19.96 -1.49 8.04
N ASN A 102 -20.34 -2.71 8.41
CA ASN A 102 -21.01 -3.00 9.69
C ASN A 102 -19.98 -3.25 10.78
N PRO A 103 -20.21 -2.80 12.02
CA PRO A 103 -19.35 -3.14 13.15
C PRO A 103 -19.29 -4.65 13.35
N MET A 104 -18.09 -5.16 13.56
CA MET A 104 -17.84 -6.58 13.85
C MET A 104 -17.99 -6.84 15.36
N ASN A 105 -18.50 -8.02 15.70
CA ASN A 105 -18.50 -8.49 17.10
C ASN A 105 -17.11 -9.08 17.47
N SER A 106 -16.90 -9.39 18.76
CA SER A 106 -15.62 -9.90 19.25
C SER A 106 -15.18 -11.19 18.55
N ILE A 107 -16.08 -12.14 18.34
CA ILE A 107 -15.76 -13.40 17.64
C ILE A 107 -15.27 -13.16 16.21
N GLN A 108 -15.88 -12.22 15.51
CA GLN A 108 -15.47 -11.86 14.16
C GLN A 108 -14.11 -11.15 14.16
N VAL A 109 -13.85 -10.31 15.15
CA VAL A 109 -12.56 -9.63 15.35
C VAL A 109 -11.46 -10.65 15.63
N ASP A 110 -11.70 -11.59 16.57
CA ASP A 110 -10.76 -12.67 16.89
C ASP A 110 -10.48 -13.56 15.66
N SER A 111 -11.51 -13.88 14.89
CA SER A 111 -11.34 -14.62 13.64
C SER A 111 -10.50 -13.88 12.63
N ALA A 112 -10.63 -12.57 12.55
CA ALA A 112 -9.93 -11.75 11.56
C ALA A 112 -8.42 -11.63 11.87
N ILE A 113 -8.02 -11.54 13.14
CA ILE A 113 -6.60 -11.55 13.52
C ILE A 113 -5.99 -12.93 13.32
N GLU A 114 -6.71 -14.00 13.62
CA GLU A 114 -6.26 -15.36 13.35
C GLU A 114 -6.04 -15.60 11.83
N GLU A 115 -6.86 -15.04 10.96
CA GLU A 115 -6.63 -15.06 9.52
C GLU A 115 -5.36 -14.31 9.14
N ALA A 116 -5.11 -13.13 9.70
CA ALA A 116 -3.90 -12.35 9.44
C ALA A 116 -2.63 -13.12 9.86
N LYS A 117 -2.64 -13.75 11.04
CA LYS A 117 -1.55 -14.63 11.50
C LYS A 117 -1.35 -15.83 10.57
N TYR A 118 -2.42 -16.43 10.09
CA TYR A 118 -2.34 -17.52 9.14
C TYR A 118 -1.68 -17.10 7.81
N TRP A 119 -1.97 -15.90 7.32
CA TRP A 119 -1.33 -15.37 6.12
C TRP A 119 0.16 -15.06 6.34
N PHE A 120 0.50 -14.47 7.48
CA PHE A 120 1.89 -14.25 7.89
C PHE A 120 2.65 -15.59 7.96
N ASN A 121 2.06 -16.62 8.59
CA ASN A 121 2.65 -17.95 8.72
C ASN A 121 2.96 -18.58 7.36
N GLY A 122 2.08 -18.38 6.36
CA GLY A 122 2.38 -18.85 5.01
C GLY A 122 3.58 -18.15 4.36
N PHE A 123 3.82 -16.89 4.66
CA PHE A 123 5.02 -16.19 4.25
C PHE A 123 6.26 -16.72 5.01
N TYR A 124 6.15 -16.83 6.32
CA TYR A 124 7.22 -17.36 7.19
C TYR A 124 7.65 -18.77 6.74
N ASP A 125 6.69 -19.67 6.55
CA ASP A 125 6.95 -21.05 6.14
C ASP A 125 7.61 -21.12 4.74
N ALA A 126 7.23 -20.24 3.81
CA ALA A 126 7.82 -20.15 2.48
C ALA A 126 9.31 -19.75 2.52
N MET A 127 9.75 -19.05 3.57
CA MET A 127 11.13 -18.64 3.75
C MET A 127 12.00 -19.68 4.47
N GLN A 128 11.40 -20.69 5.08
CA GLN A 128 12.14 -21.71 5.77
C GLN A 128 13.05 -22.51 4.83
N ASN A 129 14.16 -23.04 5.37
CA ASN A 129 15.10 -23.90 4.65
C ASN A 129 15.68 -23.29 3.36
N GLY A 130 15.86 -21.95 3.35
CA GLY A 130 16.39 -21.26 2.19
C GLY A 130 15.38 -21.03 1.06
N GLY A 131 14.09 -21.15 1.34
CA GLY A 131 13.02 -20.91 0.38
C GLY A 131 13.03 -19.48 -0.20
N THR A 132 12.56 -19.37 -1.44
CA THR A 132 12.36 -18.09 -2.15
C THR A 132 10.94 -17.99 -2.65
N ILE A 133 10.48 -16.77 -2.93
CA ILE A 133 9.15 -16.52 -3.47
C ILE A 133 9.27 -16.26 -4.98
N GLU A 134 9.07 -17.29 -5.78
CA GLU A 134 9.20 -17.25 -7.24
C GLU A 134 10.49 -16.53 -7.70
N GLY A 135 11.62 -16.90 -7.08
CA GLY A 135 12.94 -16.34 -7.38
C GLY A 135 13.25 -14.97 -6.74
N PHE A 136 12.37 -14.46 -5.89
CA PHE A 136 12.66 -13.36 -4.98
C PHE A 136 13.12 -13.95 -3.64
N ASP A 137 14.28 -13.55 -3.17
CA ASP A 137 14.78 -13.92 -1.85
C ASP A 137 14.54 -12.76 -0.88
N PRO A 138 13.60 -12.87 0.07
CA PRO A 138 13.36 -11.81 1.05
C PRO A 138 14.58 -11.50 1.94
N ARG A 139 15.57 -12.39 2.03
CA ARG A 139 16.83 -12.15 2.76
C ARG A 139 17.77 -11.17 2.07
N ASP A 140 17.51 -10.88 0.77
CA ASP A 140 18.24 -9.83 0.05
C ASP A 140 17.72 -8.42 0.39
N VAL A 141 16.64 -8.30 1.16
CA VAL A 141 16.11 -7.00 1.61
C VAL A 141 17.10 -6.38 2.58
N THR A 142 17.56 -5.18 2.26
CA THR A 142 18.57 -4.46 3.04
C THR A 142 17.96 -3.43 3.99
N GLU A 143 16.82 -2.87 3.65
CA GLU A 143 16.10 -1.91 4.49
C GLU A 143 14.58 -2.08 4.29
N THR A 144 13.82 -1.86 5.37
CA THR A 144 12.35 -1.91 5.38
C THR A 144 11.77 -0.54 5.71
N GLU A 145 10.51 -0.27 5.31
CA GLU A 145 9.73 0.95 5.65
C GLU A 145 10.52 2.26 5.45
N VAL A 146 11.19 2.38 4.30
CA VAL A 146 12.04 3.55 4.02
C VAL A 146 11.20 4.76 3.67
N ASP A 147 11.21 5.80 4.54
CA ASP A 147 10.57 7.09 4.30
C ASP A 147 11.41 7.93 3.33
N ALA A 148 11.09 7.85 2.05
CA ALA A 148 11.81 8.50 0.98
C ALA A 148 11.11 9.76 0.49
N ILE A 149 11.89 10.78 0.14
CA ILE A 149 11.41 12.03 -0.44
C ILE A 149 12.30 12.46 -1.60
N ARG A 150 11.70 13.10 -2.59
CA ARG A 150 12.42 13.69 -3.71
C ARG A 150 11.67 14.90 -4.24
N GLU A 151 12.41 15.97 -4.55
CA GLU A 151 11.89 17.10 -5.30
C GLU A 151 11.53 16.69 -6.73
N VAL A 152 10.44 17.25 -7.25
CA VAL A 152 10.00 16.99 -8.61
C VAL A 152 10.85 17.77 -9.59
N ASP A 153 11.56 17.05 -10.44
CA ASP A 153 12.23 17.65 -11.60
C ASP A 153 11.21 17.92 -12.72
N TRP A 154 10.76 19.15 -12.81
CA TRP A 154 9.81 19.58 -13.83
C TRP A 154 10.41 19.68 -15.23
N GLY A 155 11.71 19.55 -15.38
CA GLY A 155 12.43 19.76 -16.65
C GLY A 155 12.48 21.23 -17.09
N PRO A 156 12.78 21.49 -18.37
CA PRO A 156 13.01 22.86 -18.89
C PRO A 156 11.82 23.82 -18.73
N GLU A 157 10.60 23.30 -18.67
CA GLU A 157 9.39 24.12 -18.49
C GLU A 157 9.27 24.70 -17.09
N GLY A 158 10.03 24.15 -16.14
CA GLY A 158 9.94 24.50 -14.75
C GLY A 158 8.61 24.09 -14.12
N GLY A 159 8.44 24.46 -12.86
CA GLY A 159 7.23 24.22 -12.07
C GLY A 159 7.39 24.66 -10.63
N PRO A 160 6.32 24.64 -9.84
CA PRO A 160 6.39 25.02 -8.45
C PRO A 160 7.17 23.98 -7.63
N GLU A 161 7.82 24.44 -6.57
CA GLU A 161 8.52 23.56 -5.63
C GLU A 161 7.54 22.49 -5.11
N THR A 162 7.79 21.24 -5.43
CA THR A 162 6.90 20.13 -5.13
C THR A 162 7.74 18.89 -4.79
N TYR A 163 7.28 18.11 -3.85
CA TYR A 163 7.97 16.89 -3.41
C TYR A 163 7.08 15.67 -3.58
N ILE A 164 7.68 14.57 -4.00
CA ILE A 164 7.11 13.23 -3.86
C ILE A 164 7.65 12.63 -2.57
N ARG A 165 6.77 12.06 -1.75
CA ARG A 165 7.12 11.33 -0.55
C ARG A 165 6.39 10.01 -0.52
N GLY A 166 7.08 8.95 -0.16
CA GLY A 166 6.49 7.62 -0.01
C GLY A 166 7.28 6.77 0.96
N TYR A 167 6.59 5.80 1.53
CA TYR A 167 7.18 4.74 2.33
C TYR A 167 7.38 3.54 1.43
N ILE A 168 8.65 3.16 1.24
CA ILE A 168 9.03 2.01 0.41
C ILE A 168 9.13 0.82 1.35
N ASP A 169 8.25 -0.16 1.16
CA ASP A 169 8.19 -1.31 2.06
C ASP A 169 9.56 -1.99 2.15
N TRP A 170 10.20 -2.27 1.01
CA TRP A 170 11.49 -2.97 0.98
C TRP A 170 12.45 -2.38 -0.06
N VAL A 171 13.67 -2.14 0.38
CA VAL A 171 14.81 -1.84 -0.47
C VAL A 171 15.69 -3.10 -0.55
N VAL A 172 15.95 -3.56 -1.76
CA VAL A 172 16.80 -4.74 -2.02
C VAL A 172 18.20 -4.29 -2.44
N ASP A 173 18.28 -3.42 -3.44
CA ASP A 173 19.55 -2.88 -3.93
C ASP A 173 19.34 -1.54 -4.62
N THR A 174 20.08 -0.53 -4.19
CA THR A 174 20.12 0.78 -4.85
C THR A 174 21.54 1.21 -5.25
N SER A 175 22.54 0.35 -5.11
CA SER A 175 23.93 0.66 -5.43
C SER A 175 24.21 0.66 -6.93
N GLY A 176 23.58 -0.26 -7.67
CA GLY A 176 23.76 -0.44 -9.09
C GLY A 176 23.04 0.61 -9.98
N PRO A 177 23.18 0.50 -11.30
CA PRO A 177 22.52 1.39 -12.27
C PRO A 177 20.99 1.20 -12.32
N ILE A 178 20.50 0.11 -11.79
CA ILE A 178 19.09 -0.24 -11.69
C ILE A 178 18.79 -0.48 -10.21
N ALA A 179 17.84 0.27 -9.66
CA ALA A 179 17.36 0.00 -8.30
C ALA A 179 16.48 -1.26 -8.28
N LYS A 180 16.54 -1.99 -7.19
CA LYS A 180 15.64 -3.12 -6.90
C LYS A 180 14.86 -2.80 -5.65
N LEU A 181 13.56 -2.65 -5.81
CA LEU A 181 12.63 -2.33 -4.74
C LEU A 181 11.52 -3.38 -4.71
N ALA A 182 10.90 -3.56 -3.56
CA ALA A 182 9.74 -4.43 -3.46
C ALA A 182 8.67 -3.85 -2.52
N ASP A 183 7.48 -4.40 -2.61
CA ASP A 183 6.32 -3.99 -1.83
C ASP A 183 5.48 -5.24 -1.49
N LEU A 184 5.07 -5.35 -0.24
CA LEU A 184 4.26 -6.44 0.26
C LEU A 184 2.78 -6.14 0.04
N LYS A 185 2.04 -7.11 -0.45
CA LYS A 185 0.58 -6.98 -0.62
C LYS A 185 -0.15 -8.20 -0.10
N THR A 186 -1.13 -7.98 0.74
CA THR A 186 -2.15 -8.98 1.00
C THR A 186 -3.27 -8.85 -0.04
N SER A 187 -3.67 -9.93 -0.69
CA SER A 187 -4.61 -9.86 -1.81
C SER A 187 -5.56 -11.05 -1.87
N ASN A 188 -6.64 -10.89 -2.65
CA ASN A 188 -7.57 -11.99 -2.91
C ASN A 188 -6.82 -13.21 -3.46
N PRO A 189 -7.09 -14.44 -2.96
CA PRO A 189 -6.41 -15.66 -3.38
C PRO A 189 -6.71 -16.05 -4.82
N ASN A 190 -7.83 -15.62 -5.39
CA ASN A 190 -8.15 -15.90 -6.78
C ASN A 190 -7.23 -15.09 -7.72
N ARG A 191 -6.28 -15.76 -8.35
CA ARG A 191 -5.31 -15.15 -9.28
C ARG A 191 -5.96 -14.39 -10.44
N ARG A 192 -7.18 -14.72 -10.85
CA ARG A 192 -7.92 -13.97 -11.88
C ARG A 192 -8.20 -12.54 -11.45
N TRP A 193 -8.46 -12.32 -10.17
CA TRP A 193 -8.73 -11.01 -9.57
C TRP A 193 -7.56 -10.50 -8.72
N GLY A 194 -6.55 -11.35 -8.57
CA GLY A 194 -5.33 -11.09 -7.81
C GLY A 194 -4.31 -10.25 -8.59
N TRP A 195 -3.04 -10.43 -8.23
CA TRP A 195 -1.93 -9.75 -8.84
C TRP A 195 -1.33 -10.56 -10.00
N SER A 196 -0.83 -9.84 -10.99
CA SER A 196 -0.08 -10.34 -12.14
C SER A 196 0.90 -9.26 -12.58
N ASP A 197 1.88 -9.58 -13.42
CA ASP A 197 2.82 -8.60 -13.99
C ASP A 197 2.07 -7.46 -14.70
N LYS A 198 1.00 -7.79 -15.45
CA LYS A 198 0.15 -6.77 -16.08
C LYS A 198 -0.50 -5.83 -15.07
N LYS A 199 -0.94 -6.33 -13.92
CA LYS A 199 -1.50 -5.50 -12.86
C LYS A 199 -0.40 -4.70 -12.17
N ALA A 200 0.78 -5.28 -11.95
CA ALA A 200 1.96 -4.59 -11.44
C ALA A 200 2.38 -3.43 -12.37
N ASP A 201 2.36 -3.65 -13.69
CA ASP A 201 2.62 -2.60 -14.69
C ASP A 201 1.65 -1.43 -14.62
N ALA A 202 0.41 -1.68 -14.25
CA ALA A 202 -0.60 -0.63 -14.13
C ALA A 202 -0.51 0.17 -12.82
N GLN A 203 0.33 -0.26 -11.85
CA GLN A 203 0.42 0.42 -10.55
C GLN A 203 1.22 1.70 -10.60
N LEU A 204 0.59 2.77 -10.13
CA LEU A 204 1.24 4.08 -9.99
C LEU A 204 2.33 4.05 -8.90
N GLN A 205 2.14 3.27 -7.84
CA GLN A 205 3.05 3.15 -6.71
C GLN A 205 4.46 2.74 -7.15
N ALA A 206 4.59 1.70 -7.99
CA ALA A 206 5.90 1.29 -8.51
C ALA A 206 6.61 2.40 -9.30
N THR A 207 5.83 3.22 -10.03
CA THR A 207 6.40 4.36 -10.77
C THR A 207 6.85 5.48 -9.84
N ALA A 208 6.06 5.77 -8.80
CA ALA A 208 6.41 6.78 -7.80
C ALA A 208 7.65 6.37 -7.00
N TYR A 209 7.73 5.12 -6.56
CA TYR A 209 8.89 4.61 -5.83
C TYR A 209 10.14 4.53 -6.70
N GLY A 210 10.02 4.12 -7.96
CA GLY A 210 11.13 4.19 -8.90
C GLY A 210 11.59 5.63 -9.17
N TYR A 211 10.65 6.58 -9.23
CA TYR A 211 10.99 8.01 -9.32
C TYR A 211 11.77 8.48 -8.08
N LEU A 212 11.35 8.07 -6.87
CA LEU A 212 12.07 8.35 -5.63
C LEU A 212 13.50 7.80 -5.66
N ALA A 213 13.70 6.58 -6.18
CA ALA A 213 15.03 5.99 -6.35
C ALA A 213 15.91 6.73 -7.37
N GLY A 214 15.32 7.51 -8.27
CA GLY A 214 16.06 8.38 -9.22
C GLY A 214 16.76 7.68 -10.35
N LYS A 215 16.48 6.41 -10.58
CA LYS A 215 17.11 5.59 -11.62
C LYS A 215 16.12 4.53 -12.13
N PRO A 216 16.38 3.85 -13.25
CA PRO A 216 15.58 2.70 -13.66
C PRO A 216 15.40 1.72 -12.51
N THR A 217 14.21 1.15 -12.37
CA THR A 217 13.89 0.33 -11.20
C THR A 217 13.21 -0.96 -11.62
N ASP A 218 13.74 -2.08 -11.17
CA ASP A 218 13.04 -3.34 -11.10
C ASP A 218 12.23 -3.37 -9.81
N PHE A 219 10.93 -3.60 -9.92
CA PHE A 219 10.00 -3.51 -8.81
C PHE A 219 9.21 -4.80 -8.69
N ASP A 220 9.25 -5.38 -7.50
CA ASP A 220 8.57 -6.61 -7.15
C ASP A 220 7.40 -6.36 -6.21
N TYR A 221 6.25 -6.89 -6.54
CA TYR A 221 5.15 -7.06 -5.60
C TYR A 221 5.19 -8.48 -5.07
N ILE A 222 5.34 -8.61 -3.77
CA ILE A 222 5.26 -9.89 -3.08
C ILE A 222 3.87 -10.02 -2.50
N ILE A 223 3.13 -11.01 -2.97
CA ILE A 223 1.71 -11.13 -2.68
C ILE A 223 1.48 -12.30 -1.74
N ILE A 224 0.84 -12.01 -0.60
CA ILE A 224 0.33 -13.00 0.33
C ILE A 224 -1.15 -13.18 0.06
N PRO A 225 -1.61 -14.36 -0.43
CA PRO A 225 -3.02 -14.64 -0.65
C PRO A 225 -3.80 -14.67 0.66
N LYS A 226 -4.93 -13.97 0.71
CA LYS A 226 -5.86 -13.96 1.85
C LYS A 226 -6.72 -15.21 1.85
N GLU A 227 -6.13 -16.36 2.13
CA GLU A 227 -6.85 -17.62 2.24
C GLU A 227 -7.74 -17.61 3.50
N GLU A 228 -8.99 -17.98 3.33
CA GLU A 228 -9.95 -18.02 4.43
C GLU A 228 -9.78 -19.29 5.25
N ILE A 229 -9.61 -19.16 6.57
CA ILE A 229 -9.56 -20.28 7.50
C ILE A 229 -10.86 -20.52 8.24
N PHE A 230 -11.81 -19.60 8.12
CA PHE A 230 -13.16 -19.73 8.67
C PHE A 230 -14.19 -19.86 7.55
N THR A 231 -15.29 -20.51 7.85
CA THR A 231 -16.49 -20.53 7.02
C THR A 231 -17.26 -19.21 7.18
N ALA A 232 -18.22 -18.95 6.30
CA ALA A 232 -19.11 -17.80 6.45
C ALA A 232 -19.90 -17.76 7.78
N SER A 233 -20.06 -18.92 8.42
CA SER A 233 -20.68 -19.05 9.75
C SER A 233 -19.69 -18.90 10.92
N GLY A 234 -18.41 -18.58 10.63
CA GLY A 234 -17.38 -18.39 11.66
C GLY A 234 -16.79 -19.69 12.22
N VAL A 235 -17.07 -20.85 11.60
CA VAL A 235 -16.49 -22.13 12.02
C VAL A 235 -15.13 -22.32 11.34
N ARG A 236 -14.10 -22.66 12.11
CA ARG A 236 -12.77 -22.94 11.60
C ARG A 236 -12.80 -24.16 10.65
N LYS A 237 -12.20 -24.01 9.47
CA LYS A 237 -12.07 -25.09 8.47
C LYS A 237 -11.08 -26.15 8.98
N ASN A 238 -11.40 -27.42 8.80
CA ASN A 238 -10.50 -28.51 9.19
C ASN A 238 -9.21 -28.53 8.33
N ASN A 239 -9.35 -28.22 7.05
CA ASN A 239 -8.24 -28.21 6.09
C ASN A 239 -8.27 -26.88 5.30
N PRO A 240 -7.79 -25.78 5.84
CA PRO A 240 -7.72 -24.53 5.10
C PRO A 240 -6.71 -24.63 3.95
N THR A 241 -6.96 -23.89 2.87
CA THR A 241 -6.04 -23.83 1.74
C THR A 241 -4.71 -23.25 2.19
N PRO A 242 -3.56 -23.91 1.93
CA PRO A 242 -2.27 -23.37 2.32
C PRO A 242 -1.99 -22.02 1.65
N VAL A 243 -1.50 -21.08 2.43
CA VAL A 243 -1.04 -19.79 1.92
C VAL A 243 0.25 -19.99 1.13
N ARG A 244 0.24 -19.60 -0.13
CA ARG A 244 1.41 -19.69 -1.01
C ARG A 244 1.70 -18.30 -1.57
N PRO A 245 2.64 -17.57 -0.97
CA PRO A 245 3.08 -16.28 -1.49
C PRO A 245 3.58 -16.41 -2.93
N TYR A 246 3.34 -15.37 -3.72
CA TYR A 246 3.79 -15.33 -5.10
C TYR A 246 4.26 -13.93 -5.47
N ARG A 247 4.92 -13.81 -6.61
CA ARG A 247 5.54 -12.57 -7.09
C ARG A 247 4.83 -12.05 -8.32
N ALA A 248 4.65 -10.73 -8.39
CA ALA A 248 4.35 -10.02 -9.63
C ALA A 248 5.40 -8.91 -9.81
N LYS A 249 5.94 -8.78 -11.02
CA LYS A 249 7.08 -7.90 -11.27
C LYS A 249 6.80 -6.88 -12.36
N THR A 250 7.48 -5.76 -12.26
CA THR A 250 7.42 -4.71 -13.25
C THR A 250 8.75 -3.95 -13.31
N ARG A 251 9.00 -3.28 -14.43
CA ARG A 251 10.18 -2.44 -14.60
C ARG A 251 9.79 -1.01 -14.90
N ARG A 252 10.43 -0.07 -14.25
CA ARG A 252 10.25 1.37 -14.46
C ARG A 252 11.50 2.00 -15.07
N THR A 253 11.28 2.85 -16.05
CA THR A 253 12.34 3.50 -16.82
C THR A 253 12.01 4.99 -17.01
N ALA A 254 12.91 5.74 -17.61
CA ALA A 254 12.73 7.17 -17.88
C ALA A 254 11.42 7.51 -18.60
N VAL A 255 10.91 6.62 -19.46
CA VAL A 255 9.62 6.84 -20.16
C VAL A 255 8.46 6.86 -19.16
N HIS A 256 8.45 5.94 -18.20
CA HIS A 256 7.43 5.89 -17.16
C HIS A 256 7.50 7.12 -16.25
N TYR A 257 8.72 7.59 -15.92
CA TYR A 257 8.91 8.77 -15.06
C TYR A 257 8.47 10.05 -15.78
N LYS A 258 8.72 10.17 -17.09
CA LYS A 258 8.21 11.29 -17.89
C LYS A 258 6.67 11.34 -17.89
N ALA A 259 6.01 10.20 -18.08
CA ALA A 259 4.56 10.11 -18.00
C ALA A 259 4.03 10.42 -16.58
N PHE A 260 4.77 10.00 -15.55
CA PHE A 260 4.47 10.29 -14.16
C PHE A 260 4.54 11.79 -13.86
N ILE A 261 5.59 12.50 -14.30
CA ILE A 261 5.71 13.95 -14.15
C ILE A 261 4.56 14.68 -14.83
N ASN A 262 4.15 14.27 -16.02
CA ASN A 262 2.96 14.86 -16.67
C ASN A 262 1.68 14.68 -15.85
N ARG A 263 1.52 13.54 -15.19
CA ARG A 263 0.41 13.31 -14.26
C ARG A 263 0.50 14.18 -13.01
N LEU A 264 1.71 14.40 -12.48
CA LEU A 264 1.93 15.32 -11.37
C LEU A 264 1.60 16.76 -11.74
N ARG A 265 1.98 17.22 -12.95
CA ARG A 265 1.59 18.55 -13.46
C ARG A 265 0.06 18.73 -13.49
N ALA A 266 -0.64 17.71 -14.02
CA ALA A 266 -2.09 17.74 -14.03
C ALA A 266 -2.68 17.77 -12.61
N PHE A 267 -2.16 16.96 -11.71
CA PHE A 267 -2.57 16.94 -10.31
C PHE A 267 -2.37 18.30 -9.64
N VAL A 268 -1.18 18.90 -9.73
CA VAL A 268 -0.86 20.19 -9.10
C VAL A 268 -1.75 21.30 -9.64
N ARG A 269 -1.92 21.36 -10.96
CA ARG A 269 -2.80 22.34 -11.62
C ARG A 269 -4.26 22.17 -11.20
N ASP A 270 -4.78 20.97 -11.26
CA ASP A 270 -6.21 20.69 -11.09
C ASP A 270 -6.62 20.76 -9.62
N THR A 271 -5.71 20.52 -8.69
CA THR A 271 -6.02 20.55 -7.25
C THR A 271 -5.66 21.88 -6.58
N ASP A 272 -4.94 22.76 -7.25
CA ASP A 272 -4.42 24.00 -6.64
C ASP A 272 -3.65 23.74 -5.35
N LEU A 273 -2.79 22.71 -5.39
CA LEU A 273 -2.05 22.19 -4.22
C LEU A 273 -1.30 23.29 -3.45
N HIS A 274 -0.67 24.23 -4.19
CA HIS A 274 0.20 25.25 -3.60
C HIS A 274 -0.55 26.39 -2.91
N ASN A 275 -1.84 26.58 -3.27
CA ASN A 275 -2.75 27.49 -2.59
C ASN A 275 -3.65 26.77 -1.57
N ASN A 276 -3.19 25.63 -1.07
CA ASN A 276 -3.92 24.82 -0.10
C ASN A 276 -5.33 24.44 -0.58
N TYR A 277 -5.44 24.11 -1.88
CA TYR A 277 -6.68 23.68 -2.54
C TYR A 277 -7.78 24.77 -2.62
N ALA A 278 -7.43 26.06 -2.56
CA ALA A 278 -8.41 27.16 -2.48
C ALA A 278 -9.36 27.20 -3.68
N ASP A 279 -8.82 26.99 -4.89
CA ASP A 279 -9.58 27.00 -6.14
C ASP A 279 -9.90 25.60 -6.69
N PHE A 280 -9.69 24.57 -5.87
CA PHE A 280 -9.94 23.19 -6.30
C PHE A 280 -11.44 22.94 -6.50
N LYS A 281 -11.80 22.53 -7.72
CA LYS A 281 -13.18 22.19 -8.11
C LYS A 281 -13.29 20.67 -8.30
N PRO A 282 -13.67 19.92 -7.26
CA PRO A 282 -13.75 18.47 -7.35
C PRO A 282 -14.92 18.04 -8.24
N TRP A 283 -14.72 16.97 -9.00
CA TRP A 283 -15.74 16.34 -9.81
C TRP A 283 -15.93 14.89 -9.42
N PRO A 284 -17.17 14.43 -9.22
CA PRO A 284 -17.42 13.01 -9.07
C PRO A 284 -17.08 12.30 -10.37
N ASN A 285 -16.50 11.12 -10.28
CA ASN A 285 -16.24 10.29 -11.44
C ASN A 285 -17.58 9.71 -11.93
N GLN A 286 -18.22 10.39 -12.85
CA GLN A 286 -19.52 9.98 -13.40
C GLN A 286 -19.45 8.77 -14.34
N LYS A 287 -18.24 8.34 -14.71
CA LYS A 287 -18.09 7.10 -15.47
C LYS A 287 -18.05 5.95 -14.50
N PRO A 288 -18.99 5.03 -14.55
CA PRO A 288 -18.88 3.73 -13.90
C PRO A 288 -17.80 2.88 -14.59
N THR A 289 -16.68 3.52 -14.91
CA THR A 289 -15.59 2.97 -15.71
C THR A 289 -14.76 2.16 -14.82
N ASN A 290 -14.85 1.50 -14.09
CA ASN A 290 -14.03 0.49 -13.41
C ASN A 290 -14.88 -0.32 -12.42
N TYR A 291 -15.74 -1.16 -12.97
CA TYR A 291 -16.34 -2.26 -12.22
C TYR A 291 -17.13 -1.83 -10.97
N GLY A 292 -17.90 -0.76 -11.05
CA GLY A 292 -18.72 -0.33 -9.93
C GLY A 292 -17.91 0.26 -8.75
N TRP A 293 -16.76 0.93 -9.04
CA TRP A 293 -15.94 1.53 -7.98
C TRP A 293 -16.76 2.46 -7.07
N CYS A 294 -17.63 3.30 -7.65
CA CYS A 294 -18.50 4.17 -6.88
C CYS A 294 -19.48 3.41 -6.00
N ASP A 295 -19.98 2.27 -6.47
CA ASP A 295 -21.00 1.50 -5.76
C ASP A 295 -20.44 0.53 -4.72
N GLN A 296 -19.24 0.00 -4.98
CA GLN A 296 -18.68 -1.10 -4.20
C GLN A 296 -17.45 -0.72 -3.38
N LEU A 297 -16.64 0.23 -3.88
CA LEU A 297 -15.32 0.52 -3.33
C LEU A 297 -15.16 1.96 -2.81
N CYS A 298 -16.08 2.89 -3.15
CA CYS A 298 -15.99 4.27 -2.71
C CYS A 298 -16.58 4.43 -1.30
N ASP A 299 -15.76 4.87 -0.37
CA ASP A 299 -16.19 5.12 1.00
C ASP A 299 -16.96 6.44 1.16
N TYR A 300 -17.01 7.30 0.12
CA TYR A 300 -17.60 8.65 0.14
C TYR A 300 -18.90 8.78 -0.66
N LYS A 301 -19.62 7.68 -0.85
CA LYS A 301 -20.84 7.67 -1.67
C LYS A 301 -21.93 8.60 -1.11
N GLU A 302 -22.12 8.57 0.20
CA GLU A 302 -23.13 9.40 0.89
C GLU A 302 -22.79 10.89 0.81
N GLU A 303 -21.52 11.25 1.10
CA GLU A 303 -21.04 12.63 1.00
C GLU A 303 -21.10 13.14 -0.44
N CYS A 304 -20.79 12.28 -1.40
CA CYS A 304 -20.86 12.62 -2.82
C CYS A 304 -22.30 12.91 -3.24
N GLN A 305 -23.27 12.10 -2.83
CA GLN A 305 -24.68 12.33 -3.09
C GLN A 305 -25.18 13.60 -2.41
N ALA A 306 -24.80 13.84 -1.15
CA ALA A 306 -25.21 15.03 -0.42
C ALA A 306 -24.63 16.33 -0.99
N HIS A 307 -23.38 16.30 -1.50
CA HIS A 307 -22.66 17.50 -1.94
C HIS A 307 -22.93 17.85 -3.41
N PHE A 308 -23.02 16.88 -4.30
CA PHE A 308 -23.15 17.13 -5.74
C PHE A 308 -24.57 16.96 -6.27
N GLY A 309 -25.53 16.64 -5.41
CA GLY A 309 -26.93 16.53 -5.76
C GLY A 309 -27.19 15.38 -6.71
N GLY A 310 -27.57 14.24 -6.24
CA GLY A 310 -27.82 13.05 -7.03
C GLY A 310 -28.83 13.26 -8.15
#